data_ab761f72b6f79db2cc40fffb34971375
#
_entry.id   ab761f72b6f79db2cc40fffb34971375
#
_cell.length_a   1.000
_cell.length_b   1.000
_cell.length_c   1.000
_cell.angle_alpha   90.00
_cell.angle_beta   90.00
_cell.angle_gamma   90.00
#
_symmetry.space_group_name_H-M   'P 1'
#
loop_
_entity.id
_entity.type
_entity.pdbx_description
1 polymer ?
#
loop_
_entity_poly.entity_id
_entity_poly.type
_entity_poly.pdbx_seq_one_letter_code
_entity_poly.pdbx_strand_id
1 'polypeptide(L)'
;MSKRRVVVTGVGPVTPIGIGKDTFWNNLVAGKSGIGPITQFDTTDFTVKIAGEVKDFDYTAFIDKKEGKRMDRVTHFAVAAAKLAIEDAKLDMSKENPLRCGVCVGSGIGGIHTFLEQSLKLGSKGPSKISPFFIPMEIPNMSAGQIAIATGLKGPNTAIVTACATGTNCIGDALRTIQYGDADVMLAGGTEAAVSPIAIAGFANMKALSTNNENPEAASCPFDKKRDGFVMGEGAGVLVLEELEHAKARGAHIYAELAGFAMNCDAYHITAPDPTGETPAACIAAAVADAGVKPEEVDYINAHGTSTHRNDLGETIAFKKVFGEHAYELCISSNKSMIGHLLGAAGGVEAIATVMTIENDIIPPTINYQDKDLDDLEGPLDLDYVPNEARKKVVNVALSDNLGFGGHNASIVFKKYVD
;
A
#
# COMPACT_ATOMS: atom_id res chain seq x y z
N MET A 1 29.97 12.00 0.46
CA MET A 1 29.89 10.54 0.36
C MET A 1 28.76 10.23 -0.61
N SER A 2 28.93 9.26 -1.51
CA SER A 2 27.81 8.77 -2.33
C SER A 2 26.74 8.13 -1.41
N LYS A 3 25.47 8.33 -1.71
CA LYS A 3 24.38 7.64 -0.99
C LYS A 3 24.57 6.12 -1.14
N ARG A 4 24.31 5.35 -0.08
CA ARG A 4 24.26 3.87 -0.17
C ARG A 4 23.08 3.46 -1.07
N ARG A 5 23.30 2.51 -1.96
CA ARG A 5 22.22 1.95 -2.78
C ARG A 5 21.37 1.00 -1.94
N VAL A 6 20.08 1.00 -2.19
CA VAL A 6 19.10 0.19 -1.44
C VAL A 6 18.31 -0.67 -2.42
N VAL A 7 18.20 -1.94 -2.11
CA VAL A 7 17.54 -2.93 -2.97
C VAL A 7 16.43 -3.67 -2.23
N VAL A 8 15.46 -4.17 -2.98
CA VAL A 8 14.38 -5.03 -2.48
C VAL A 8 14.80 -6.47 -2.66
N THR A 9 14.84 -7.23 -1.56
CA THR A 9 15.26 -8.63 -1.58
C THR A 9 14.16 -9.61 -1.16
N GLY A 10 13.05 -9.12 -0.62
CA GLY A 10 11.91 -9.94 -0.26
C GLY A 10 10.61 -9.17 -0.19
N VAL A 11 9.51 -9.86 -0.43
CA VAL A 11 8.17 -9.29 -0.46
C VAL A 11 7.16 -10.19 0.27
N GLY A 12 6.28 -9.56 1.06
CA GLY A 12 5.27 -10.27 1.85
C GLY A 12 3.89 -9.61 1.73
N PRO A 13 3.09 -9.95 0.72
CA PRO A 13 1.73 -9.44 0.58
C PRO A 13 0.72 -10.31 1.35
N VAL A 14 -0.23 -9.65 2.01
CA VAL A 14 -1.45 -10.22 2.58
C VAL A 14 -2.61 -9.38 2.05
N THR A 15 -3.40 -9.92 1.12
CA THR A 15 -4.37 -9.13 0.33
C THR A 15 -5.66 -9.89 0.07
N PRO A 16 -6.75 -9.22 -0.35
CA PRO A 16 -8.01 -9.86 -0.74
C PRO A 16 -7.89 -10.85 -1.91
N ILE A 17 -6.86 -10.74 -2.74
CA ILE A 17 -6.62 -11.64 -3.87
C ILE A 17 -5.56 -12.72 -3.61
N GLY A 18 -4.97 -12.73 -2.40
CA GLY A 18 -4.04 -13.78 -2.02
C GLY A 18 -3.07 -13.39 -0.92
N ILE A 19 -2.60 -14.41 -0.23
CA ILE A 19 -1.58 -14.35 0.81
C ILE A 19 -0.30 -14.97 0.25
N GLY A 20 0.82 -14.27 0.40
CA GLY A 20 2.11 -14.66 -0.16
C GLY A 20 2.28 -14.26 -1.63
N LYS A 21 3.53 -14.14 -2.03
CA LYS A 21 3.97 -13.58 -3.31
C LYS A 21 3.30 -14.21 -4.54
N ASP A 22 3.40 -15.53 -4.65
CA ASP A 22 2.98 -16.22 -5.88
C ASP A 22 1.47 -16.17 -6.09
N THR A 23 0.69 -16.36 -5.02
CA THR A 23 -0.77 -16.28 -5.09
C THR A 23 -1.22 -14.86 -5.43
N PHE A 24 -0.65 -13.87 -4.75
CA PHE A 24 -0.93 -12.46 -5.03
C PHE A 24 -0.62 -12.10 -6.48
N TRP A 25 0.60 -12.40 -6.96
CA TRP A 25 1.04 -12.03 -8.29
C TRP A 25 0.22 -12.70 -9.40
N ASN A 26 0.01 -14.02 -9.29
CA ASN A 26 -0.76 -14.76 -10.28
C ASN A 26 -2.21 -14.23 -10.40
N ASN A 27 -2.84 -13.91 -9.27
CA ASN A 27 -4.20 -13.36 -9.27
C ASN A 27 -4.24 -11.91 -9.75
N LEU A 28 -3.21 -11.10 -9.45
CA LEU A 28 -3.07 -9.74 -9.91
C LEU A 28 -2.96 -9.67 -11.45
N VAL A 29 -2.07 -10.48 -12.04
CA VAL A 29 -1.90 -10.57 -13.50
C VAL A 29 -3.13 -11.14 -14.18
N ALA A 30 -3.83 -12.05 -13.53
CA ALA A 30 -5.08 -12.62 -14.05
C ALA A 30 -6.30 -11.68 -13.95
N GLY A 31 -6.14 -10.48 -13.37
CA GLY A 31 -7.24 -9.52 -13.20
C GLY A 31 -8.34 -10.01 -12.25
N LYS A 32 -8.01 -10.83 -11.24
CA LYS A 32 -9.02 -11.34 -10.30
C LYS A 32 -9.43 -10.29 -9.29
N SER A 33 -10.76 -10.11 -9.13
CA SER A 33 -11.30 -9.28 -8.06
C SER A 33 -11.35 -10.04 -6.74
N GLY A 34 -10.90 -9.39 -5.65
CA GLY A 34 -11.08 -9.83 -4.27
C GLY A 34 -12.21 -9.09 -3.55
N ILE A 35 -12.91 -8.22 -4.27
CA ILE A 35 -14.03 -7.44 -3.74
C ILE A 35 -15.30 -8.30 -3.71
N GLY A 36 -16.03 -8.22 -2.63
CA GLY A 36 -17.27 -8.97 -2.45
C GLY A 36 -18.14 -8.39 -1.34
N PRO A 37 -19.27 -9.03 -1.02
CA PRO A 37 -20.06 -8.66 0.14
C PRO A 37 -19.24 -8.76 1.44
N ILE A 38 -19.44 -7.79 2.33
CA ILE A 38 -18.84 -7.81 3.68
C ILE A 38 -19.40 -9.00 4.47
N THR A 39 -18.49 -9.79 5.06
CA THR A 39 -18.84 -10.98 5.85
C THR A 39 -18.48 -10.83 7.33
N GLN A 40 -17.68 -9.84 7.71
CA GLN A 40 -17.18 -9.65 9.07
C GLN A 40 -18.23 -9.13 10.05
N PHE A 41 -19.32 -8.52 9.56
CA PHE A 41 -20.44 -8.01 10.36
C PHE A 41 -21.73 -7.90 9.56
N ASP A 42 -22.85 -7.75 10.23
CA ASP A 42 -24.18 -7.54 9.59
C ASP A 42 -24.26 -6.16 8.95
N THR A 43 -24.50 -6.14 7.64
CA THR A 43 -24.60 -4.93 6.82
C THR A 43 -26.04 -4.54 6.46
N THR A 44 -27.06 -5.14 7.11
CA THR A 44 -28.50 -4.92 6.78
C THR A 44 -28.84 -3.43 6.73
N ASP A 45 -28.42 -2.67 7.72
CA ASP A 45 -28.72 -1.23 7.85
C ASP A 45 -27.66 -0.32 7.18
N PHE A 46 -26.67 -0.88 6.49
CA PHE A 46 -25.62 -0.10 5.86
C PHE A 46 -25.93 0.22 4.40
N THR A 47 -25.59 1.44 3.96
CA THR A 47 -25.68 1.85 2.55
C THR A 47 -24.58 1.21 1.69
N VAL A 48 -23.44 0.91 2.28
CA VAL A 48 -22.30 0.21 1.65
C VAL A 48 -22.18 -1.17 2.27
N LYS A 49 -22.20 -2.21 1.43
CA LYS A 49 -22.24 -3.63 1.84
C LYS A 49 -21.10 -4.45 1.26
N ILE A 50 -20.12 -3.79 0.66
CA ILE A 50 -19.02 -4.41 -0.09
C ILE A 50 -17.65 -3.95 0.44
N ALA A 51 -16.68 -4.86 0.38
CA ALA A 51 -15.28 -4.59 0.73
C ALA A 51 -14.33 -5.62 0.08
N GLY A 52 -13.05 -5.30 0.05
CA GLY A 52 -11.96 -6.25 -0.20
C GLY A 52 -11.50 -6.87 1.12
N GLU A 53 -12.07 -7.99 1.52
CA GLU A 53 -11.70 -8.70 2.74
C GLU A 53 -10.59 -9.72 2.47
N VAL A 54 -9.63 -9.86 3.39
CA VAL A 54 -8.67 -10.98 3.37
C VAL A 54 -9.38 -12.22 3.88
N LYS A 55 -9.74 -13.11 2.95
CA LYS A 55 -10.47 -14.35 3.23
C LYS A 55 -9.53 -15.44 3.73
N ASP A 56 -10.08 -16.36 4.53
CA ASP A 56 -9.39 -17.57 5.03
C ASP A 56 -8.05 -17.28 5.75
N PHE A 57 -7.91 -16.10 6.33
CA PHE A 57 -6.72 -15.72 7.06
C PHE A 57 -6.71 -16.32 8.47
N ASP A 58 -5.84 -17.31 8.68
CA ASP A 58 -5.54 -17.86 10.00
C ASP A 58 -4.21 -17.32 10.52
N TYR A 59 -4.29 -16.37 11.47
CA TYR A 59 -3.09 -15.80 12.08
C TYR A 59 -2.22 -16.83 12.82
N THR A 60 -2.79 -17.97 13.21
CA THR A 60 -2.05 -19.00 13.96
C THR A 60 -0.99 -19.71 13.11
N ALA A 61 -1.06 -19.59 11.79
CA ALA A 61 0.00 -20.02 10.89
C ALA A 61 1.29 -19.17 11.03
N PHE A 62 1.16 -17.94 11.54
CA PHE A 62 2.27 -16.97 11.63
C PHE A 62 2.61 -16.59 13.07
N ILE A 63 1.66 -16.64 13.99
CA ILE A 63 1.76 -16.07 15.34
C ILE A 63 1.26 -17.12 16.34
N ASP A 64 1.97 -17.29 17.48
CA ASP A 64 1.46 -18.12 18.55
C ASP A 64 0.04 -17.71 18.97
N LYS A 65 -0.85 -18.69 19.15
CA LYS A 65 -2.26 -18.46 19.44
C LYS A 65 -2.50 -17.60 20.69
N LYS A 66 -1.65 -17.72 21.71
CA LYS A 66 -1.78 -16.95 22.96
C LYS A 66 -1.35 -15.49 22.74
N GLU A 67 -0.26 -15.29 22.00
CA GLU A 67 0.24 -13.95 21.69
C GLU A 67 -0.71 -13.22 20.72
N GLY A 68 -1.24 -13.91 19.69
CA GLY A 68 -2.17 -13.32 18.75
C GLY A 68 -3.48 -12.81 19.40
N LYS A 69 -3.93 -13.44 20.51
CA LYS A 69 -5.08 -12.92 21.28
C LYS A 69 -4.86 -11.56 21.93
N ARG A 70 -3.63 -11.06 21.95
CA ARG A 70 -3.22 -9.76 22.50
C ARG A 70 -2.88 -8.76 21.39
N MET A 71 -3.26 -9.06 20.16
CA MET A 71 -3.04 -8.24 18.99
C MET A 71 -4.38 -7.97 18.30
N ASP A 72 -4.53 -6.79 17.71
CA ASP A 72 -5.63 -6.51 16.78
C ASP A 72 -5.35 -7.17 15.41
N ARG A 73 -6.39 -7.31 14.58
CA ARG A 73 -6.30 -7.88 13.23
C ARG A 73 -5.26 -7.15 12.36
N VAL A 74 -5.14 -5.82 12.48
CA VAL A 74 -4.12 -5.02 11.76
C VAL A 74 -2.70 -5.50 12.07
N THR A 75 -2.43 -5.84 13.31
CA THR A 75 -1.14 -6.37 13.75
C THR A 75 -0.92 -7.80 13.29
N HIS A 76 -1.97 -8.62 13.22
CA HIS A 76 -1.88 -9.98 12.66
C HIS A 76 -1.40 -9.93 11.21
N PHE A 77 -1.98 -9.07 10.39
CA PHE A 77 -1.57 -8.88 8.99
C PHE A 77 -0.12 -8.41 8.89
N ALA A 78 0.27 -7.42 9.71
CA ALA A 78 1.63 -6.88 9.72
C ALA A 78 2.69 -7.95 10.01
N VAL A 79 2.48 -8.75 11.06
CA VAL A 79 3.42 -9.82 11.45
C VAL A 79 3.46 -10.93 10.39
N ALA A 80 2.30 -11.30 9.83
CA ALA A 80 2.25 -12.29 8.75
C ALA A 80 3.01 -11.82 7.51
N ALA A 81 2.76 -10.59 7.06
CA ALA A 81 3.44 -9.99 5.91
C ALA A 81 4.96 -9.88 6.13
N ALA A 82 5.39 -9.46 7.33
CA ALA A 82 6.81 -9.37 7.67
C ALA A 82 7.50 -10.75 7.62
N LYS A 83 6.86 -11.79 8.16
CA LYS A 83 7.41 -13.16 8.10
C LYS A 83 7.49 -13.69 6.69
N LEU A 84 6.46 -13.46 5.87
CA LEU A 84 6.47 -13.83 4.45
C LEU A 84 7.60 -13.12 3.70
N ALA A 85 7.83 -11.83 3.97
CA ALA A 85 8.91 -11.07 3.35
C ALA A 85 10.30 -11.59 3.73
N ILE A 86 10.52 -11.93 5.02
CA ILE A 86 11.77 -12.53 5.52
C ILE A 86 12.01 -13.90 4.88
N GLU A 87 10.97 -14.72 4.78
CA GLU A 87 11.04 -16.05 4.14
C GLU A 87 11.38 -15.93 2.66
N ASP A 88 10.71 -15.03 1.93
CA ASP A 88 10.97 -14.76 0.52
C ASP A 88 12.40 -14.25 0.28
N ALA A 89 12.88 -13.34 1.14
CA ALA A 89 14.25 -12.83 1.13
C ALA A 89 15.29 -13.90 1.49
N LYS A 90 14.88 -15.04 2.05
CA LYS A 90 15.77 -16.04 2.66
C LYS A 90 16.76 -15.42 3.65
N LEU A 91 16.27 -14.43 4.41
CA LEU A 91 17.06 -13.69 5.38
C LEU A 91 17.21 -14.50 6.67
N ASP A 92 18.43 -14.97 6.94
CA ASP A 92 18.74 -15.76 8.12
C ASP A 92 19.12 -14.86 9.29
N MET A 93 18.13 -14.55 10.14
CA MET A 93 18.31 -13.64 11.29
C MET A 93 19.37 -14.11 12.29
N SER A 94 19.78 -15.38 12.27
CA SER A 94 20.85 -15.86 13.15
C SER A 94 22.25 -15.40 12.72
N LYS A 95 22.37 -14.94 11.47
CA LYS A 95 23.61 -14.43 10.88
C LYS A 95 23.67 -12.91 10.83
N GLU A 96 22.55 -12.25 11.09
CA GLU A 96 22.44 -10.80 11.01
C GLU A 96 22.82 -10.13 12.35
N ASN A 97 23.30 -8.89 12.25
CA ASN A 97 23.40 -8.04 13.45
C ASN A 97 22.01 -7.44 13.75
N PRO A 98 21.32 -7.88 14.80
CA PRO A 98 19.94 -7.42 15.05
C PRO A 98 19.84 -5.91 15.32
N LEU A 99 20.93 -5.25 15.77
CA LEU A 99 20.97 -3.80 15.97
C LEU A 99 21.07 -3.00 14.66
N ARG A 100 21.38 -3.70 13.54
CA ARG A 100 21.45 -3.12 12.21
C ARG A 100 20.23 -3.47 11.34
N CYS A 101 19.27 -4.21 11.92
CA CYS A 101 18.05 -4.63 11.23
C CYS A 101 16.84 -3.98 11.92
N GLY A 102 16.10 -3.17 11.19
CA GLY A 102 15.01 -2.36 11.74
C GLY A 102 13.64 -2.64 11.08
N VAL A 103 12.64 -1.89 11.53
CA VAL A 103 11.24 -1.98 11.06
C VAL A 103 10.68 -0.57 10.90
N CYS A 104 10.08 -0.29 9.74
CA CYS A 104 9.25 0.89 9.51
C CYS A 104 7.94 0.44 8.84
N VAL A 105 6.93 0.11 9.65
CA VAL A 105 5.62 -0.38 9.18
C VAL A 105 4.53 0.39 9.91
N GLY A 106 3.70 1.09 9.13
CA GLY A 106 2.63 1.94 9.63
C GLY A 106 1.23 1.41 9.35
N SER A 107 0.26 2.02 10.02
CA SER A 107 -1.18 1.85 9.79
C SER A 107 -1.83 3.23 9.83
N GLY A 108 -2.82 3.48 8.97
CA GLY A 108 -3.55 4.75 8.95
C GLY A 108 -4.48 4.92 10.14
N ILE A 109 -5.08 3.84 10.63
CA ILE A 109 -6.13 3.86 11.67
C ILE A 109 -5.72 3.10 12.94
N GLY A 110 -4.88 2.06 12.81
CA GLY A 110 -4.52 1.21 13.95
C GLY A 110 -5.59 0.18 14.28
N GLY A 111 -5.70 -0.19 15.58
CA GLY A 111 -6.54 -1.26 16.08
C GLY A 111 -8.02 -0.92 16.20
N ILE A 112 -8.66 -0.55 15.12
CA ILE A 112 -10.06 -0.07 15.09
C ILE A 112 -11.07 -1.11 15.56
N HIS A 113 -10.82 -2.42 15.33
CA HIS A 113 -11.68 -3.51 15.83
C HIS A 113 -11.64 -3.56 17.35
N THR A 114 -10.44 -3.52 17.92
CA THR A 114 -10.23 -3.47 19.37
C THR A 114 -10.85 -2.22 19.98
N PHE A 115 -10.65 -1.05 19.35
CA PHE A 115 -11.24 0.22 19.79
C PHE A 115 -12.76 0.12 19.87
N LEU A 116 -13.41 -0.37 18.81
CA LEU A 116 -14.87 -0.52 18.77
C LEU A 116 -15.37 -1.49 19.85
N GLU A 117 -14.76 -2.67 19.94
CA GLU A 117 -15.14 -3.69 20.93
C GLU A 117 -15.05 -3.14 22.36
N GLN A 118 -13.91 -2.52 22.70
CA GLN A 118 -13.69 -2.02 24.06
C GLN A 118 -14.55 -0.79 24.37
N SER A 119 -14.86 0.05 23.38
CA SER A 119 -15.80 1.17 23.55
C SER A 119 -17.22 0.70 23.87
N LEU A 120 -17.73 -0.29 23.15
CA LEU A 120 -19.04 -0.91 23.44
C LEU A 120 -19.05 -1.59 24.82
N LYS A 121 -17.95 -2.22 25.20
CA LYS A 121 -17.78 -2.86 26.50
C LYS A 121 -17.74 -1.84 27.63
N LEU A 122 -17.06 -0.69 27.42
CA LEU A 122 -17.07 0.43 28.36
C LEU A 122 -18.50 0.92 28.62
N GLY A 123 -19.26 1.16 27.55
CA GLY A 123 -20.64 1.66 27.64
C GLY A 123 -21.61 0.69 28.32
N SER A 124 -21.42 -0.64 28.11
CA SER A 124 -22.36 -1.66 28.63
C SER A 124 -21.96 -2.28 29.96
N LYS A 125 -20.66 -2.34 30.30
CA LYS A 125 -20.14 -3.09 31.47
C LYS A 125 -19.24 -2.27 32.41
N GLY A 126 -18.92 -1.03 32.03
CA GLY A 126 -18.10 -0.11 32.84
C GLY A 126 -16.59 -0.35 32.74
N PRO A 127 -15.80 0.56 33.36
CA PRO A 127 -14.34 0.65 33.14
C PRO A 127 -13.55 -0.56 33.64
N SER A 128 -14.01 -1.26 34.69
CA SER A 128 -13.32 -2.44 35.24
C SER A 128 -13.30 -3.64 34.30
N LYS A 129 -14.03 -3.59 33.18
CA LYS A 129 -14.13 -4.66 32.18
C LYS A 129 -13.30 -4.42 30.93
N ILE A 130 -12.65 -3.29 30.83
CA ILE A 130 -11.74 -2.98 29.70
C ILE A 130 -10.51 -3.90 29.78
N SER A 131 -10.06 -4.39 28.62
CA SER A 131 -8.89 -5.22 28.51
C SER A 131 -7.63 -4.48 28.98
N PRO A 132 -6.73 -5.08 29.78
CA PRO A 132 -5.42 -4.48 30.10
C PRO A 132 -4.52 -4.36 28.86
N PHE A 133 -4.86 -5.07 27.77
CA PHE A 133 -4.15 -5.01 26.50
C PHE A 133 -4.79 -4.00 25.51
N PHE A 134 -5.84 -3.26 25.91
CA PHE A 134 -6.54 -2.33 25.02
C PHE A 134 -5.58 -1.36 24.33
N ILE A 135 -4.79 -0.63 25.10
CA ILE A 135 -3.87 0.37 24.52
C ILE A 135 -2.82 -0.28 23.60
N PRO A 136 -2.09 -1.33 24.01
CA PRO A 136 -1.15 -2.00 23.10
C PRO A 136 -1.78 -2.63 21.85
N MET A 137 -3.07 -2.95 21.86
CA MET A 137 -3.77 -3.49 20.69
C MET A 137 -4.27 -2.38 19.75
N GLU A 138 -4.48 -1.18 20.27
CA GLU A 138 -5.14 -0.08 19.53
C GLU A 138 -4.13 0.83 18.83
N ILE A 139 -3.00 1.18 19.48
CA ILE A 139 -2.08 2.20 18.97
C ILE A 139 -1.35 1.77 17.69
N PRO A 140 -1.25 2.66 16.65
CA PRO A 140 -0.77 2.29 15.32
C PRO A 140 0.68 1.77 15.26
N ASN A 141 1.56 2.23 16.16
CA ASN A 141 2.97 1.82 16.19
C ASN A 141 3.18 0.37 16.63
N MET A 142 2.15 -0.29 17.18
CA MET A 142 2.32 -1.66 17.68
C MET A 142 2.46 -2.69 16.57
N SER A 143 2.02 -2.39 15.35
CA SER A 143 2.34 -3.25 14.20
C SER A 143 3.86 -3.38 14.00
N ALA A 144 4.61 -2.27 13.98
CA ALA A 144 6.06 -2.29 13.92
C ALA A 144 6.70 -2.92 15.17
N GLY A 145 6.18 -2.60 16.36
CA GLY A 145 6.67 -3.16 17.63
C GLY A 145 6.52 -4.68 17.70
N GLN A 146 5.38 -5.22 17.29
CA GLN A 146 5.12 -6.66 17.29
C GLN A 146 5.92 -7.41 16.22
N ILE A 147 6.16 -6.79 15.05
CA ILE A 147 7.11 -7.34 14.06
C ILE A 147 8.49 -7.49 14.70
N ALA A 148 9.01 -6.45 15.34
CA ALA A 148 10.33 -6.50 15.98
C ALA A 148 10.41 -7.56 17.07
N ILE A 149 9.38 -7.70 17.93
CA ILE A 149 9.30 -8.75 18.95
C ILE A 149 9.28 -10.15 18.32
N ALA A 150 8.49 -10.34 17.26
CA ALA A 150 8.33 -11.65 16.61
C ALA A 150 9.57 -12.08 15.80
N THR A 151 10.41 -11.13 15.37
CA THR A 151 11.56 -11.39 14.48
C THR A 151 12.91 -11.17 15.15
N GLY A 152 12.95 -10.53 16.32
CA GLY A 152 14.18 -10.24 17.05
C GLY A 152 14.97 -9.05 16.52
N LEU A 153 14.39 -8.22 15.63
CA LEU A 153 15.00 -7.01 15.07
C LEU A 153 15.11 -5.93 16.16
N LYS A 154 16.29 -5.32 16.34
CA LYS A 154 16.61 -4.38 17.41
C LYS A 154 17.17 -3.05 16.89
N GLY A 155 17.20 -2.86 15.58
CA GLY A 155 17.57 -1.61 14.93
C GLY A 155 16.47 -0.56 15.03
N PRO A 156 16.50 0.50 14.19
CA PRO A 156 15.47 1.54 14.17
C PRO A 156 14.06 0.92 14.05
N ASN A 157 13.12 1.37 14.89
CA ASN A 157 11.74 0.88 14.87
C ASN A 157 10.79 2.06 14.92
N THR A 158 10.08 2.30 13.83
CA THR A 158 9.17 3.44 13.65
C THR A 158 7.87 3.01 12.98
N ALA A 159 6.85 3.83 13.12
CA ALA A 159 5.60 3.75 12.38
C ALA A 159 5.21 5.16 11.96
N ILE A 160 5.08 5.38 10.66
CA ILE A 160 4.60 6.64 10.11
C ILE A 160 3.09 6.52 9.90
N VAL A 161 2.37 7.61 10.11
CA VAL A 161 0.92 7.69 9.90
C VAL A 161 0.63 8.90 9.01
N THR A 162 0.34 8.64 7.74
CA THR A 162 0.00 9.64 6.71
C THR A 162 -1.22 9.20 5.88
N ALA A 163 -2.24 8.67 6.58
CA ALA A 163 -3.45 8.14 5.97
C ALA A 163 -3.11 7.14 4.84
N CYS A 164 -3.63 7.34 3.60
CA CYS A 164 -3.42 6.42 2.49
C CYS A 164 -1.96 6.38 1.98
N ALA A 165 -1.14 7.37 2.29
CA ALA A 165 0.28 7.43 1.92
C ALA A 165 1.21 6.74 2.95
N THR A 166 0.66 6.20 4.05
CA THR A 166 1.41 5.61 5.17
C THR A 166 2.47 4.58 4.72
N GLY A 167 2.06 3.58 3.93
CA GLY A 167 2.97 2.52 3.50
C GLY A 167 4.12 3.04 2.63
N THR A 168 3.83 3.96 1.71
CA THR A 168 4.83 4.60 0.84
C THR A 168 5.80 5.46 1.65
N ASN A 169 5.31 6.24 2.62
CA ASN A 169 6.17 7.00 3.52
C ASN A 169 7.05 6.11 4.40
N CYS A 170 6.53 4.98 4.90
CA CYS A 170 7.34 4.01 5.66
C CYS A 170 8.47 3.42 4.80
N ILE A 171 8.21 3.10 3.54
CA ILE A 171 9.22 2.61 2.59
C ILE A 171 10.27 3.70 2.32
N GLY A 172 9.83 4.95 2.12
CA GLY A 172 10.72 6.08 1.89
C GLY A 172 11.60 6.42 3.09
N ASP A 173 11.06 6.37 4.31
CA ASP A 173 11.83 6.59 5.54
C ASP A 173 12.86 5.48 5.76
N ALA A 174 12.48 4.23 5.51
CA ALA A 174 13.39 3.10 5.57
C ALA A 174 14.52 3.21 4.54
N LEU A 175 14.23 3.69 3.31
CA LEU A 175 15.24 4.03 2.31
C LEU A 175 16.25 5.03 2.88
N ARG A 176 15.78 6.13 3.48
CA ARG A 176 16.68 7.15 4.08
C ARG A 176 17.48 6.58 5.25
N THR A 177 16.86 5.79 6.11
CA THR A 177 17.54 5.13 7.25
C THR A 177 18.72 4.28 6.77
N ILE A 178 18.57 3.50 5.71
CA ILE A 178 19.66 2.71 5.12
C ILE A 178 20.69 3.62 4.44
N GLN A 179 20.25 4.61 3.67
CA GLN A 179 21.13 5.54 2.96
C GLN A 179 22.03 6.33 3.91
N TYR A 180 21.54 6.73 5.08
CA TYR A 180 22.33 7.40 6.13
C TYR A 180 23.24 6.46 6.92
N GLY A 181 23.04 5.15 6.79
CA GLY A 181 23.89 4.14 7.44
C GLY A 181 23.44 3.77 8.86
N ASP A 182 22.20 4.10 9.25
CA ASP A 182 21.64 3.73 10.56
C ASP A 182 21.21 2.28 10.62
N ALA A 183 20.85 1.67 9.47
CA ALA A 183 20.53 0.27 9.32
C ALA A 183 21.17 -0.31 8.05
N ASP A 184 21.27 -1.65 7.97
CA ASP A 184 21.65 -2.38 6.77
C ASP A 184 20.46 -3.12 6.17
N VAL A 185 19.45 -3.47 7.01
CA VAL A 185 18.22 -4.13 6.63
C VAL A 185 17.04 -3.42 7.29
N MET A 186 15.97 -3.16 6.52
CA MET A 186 14.72 -2.62 7.05
C MET A 186 13.52 -3.43 6.51
N LEU A 187 12.64 -3.86 7.41
CA LEU A 187 11.29 -4.27 7.02
C LEU A 187 10.43 -3.02 6.88
N ALA A 188 9.89 -2.78 5.71
CA ALA A 188 9.19 -1.53 5.42
C ALA A 188 7.86 -1.75 4.68
N GLY A 189 6.86 -0.95 4.99
CA GLY A 189 5.56 -1.03 4.33
C GLY A 189 4.40 -0.57 5.19
N GLY A 190 3.23 -1.16 4.96
CA GLY A 190 2.00 -0.78 5.65
C GLY A 190 1.06 -1.94 5.89
N THR A 191 0.16 -1.75 6.85
CA THR A 191 -0.89 -2.69 7.25
C THR A 191 -2.17 -1.94 7.57
N GLU A 192 -3.33 -2.53 7.29
CA GLU A 192 -4.62 -1.97 7.65
C GLU A 192 -5.68 -3.06 7.81
N ALA A 193 -6.56 -2.92 8.83
CA ALA A 193 -7.72 -3.78 9.03
C ALA A 193 -8.95 -2.91 9.34
N ALA A 194 -9.38 -2.12 8.35
CA ALA A 194 -10.40 -1.10 8.55
C ALA A 194 -11.83 -1.57 8.18
N VAL A 195 -12.01 -2.81 7.71
CA VAL A 195 -13.35 -3.36 7.40
C VAL A 195 -14.09 -3.65 8.69
N SER A 196 -14.69 -2.61 9.26
CA SER A 196 -15.41 -2.62 10.54
C SER A 196 -16.65 -1.74 10.46
N PRO A 197 -17.70 -1.99 11.30
CA PRO A 197 -18.93 -1.20 11.26
C PRO A 197 -18.70 0.31 11.34
N ILE A 198 -17.85 0.74 12.27
CA ILE A 198 -17.61 2.18 12.50
C ILE A 198 -16.84 2.83 11.34
N ALA A 199 -15.87 2.16 10.75
CA ALA A 199 -15.11 2.73 9.64
C ALA A 199 -15.94 2.74 8.34
N ILE A 200 -16.64 1.65 8.01
CA ILE A 200 -17.58 1.64 6.87
C ILE A 200 -18.63 2.73 7.00
N ALA A 201 -19.28 2.89 8.17
CA ALA A 201 -20.25 3.94 8.39
C ALA A 201 -19.63 5.34 8.26
N GLY A 202 -18.44 5.55 8.82
CA GLY A 202 -17.72 6.82 8.74
C GLY A 202 -17.43 7.25 7.31
N PHE A 203 -16.80 6.39 6.51
CA PHE A 203 -16.48 6.66 5.11
C PHE A 203 -17.73 6.72 4.22
N ALA A 204 -18.77 5.92 4.48
CA ALA A 204 -20.03 5.99 3.76
C ALA A 204 -20.74 7.34 3.99
N ASN A 205 -20.77 7.85 5.23
CA ASN A 205 -21.36 9.15 5.56
C ASN A 205 -20.60 10.33 4.93
N MET A 206 -19.29 10.15 4.63
CA MET A 206 -18.50 11.10 3.85
C MET A 206 -18.78 11.03 2.35
N LYS A 207 -19.58 10.04 1.90
CA LYS A 207 -19.83 9.74 0.47
C LYS A 207 -18.53 9.44 -0.30
N ALA A 208 -17.57 8.81 0.37
CA ALA A 208 -16.29 8.45 -0.21
C ALA A 208 -16.28 7.03 -0.79
N LEU A 209 -17.22 6.17 -0.36
CA LEU A 209 -17.31 4.77 -0.77
C LEU A 209 -18.27 4.57 -1.95
N SER A 210 -17.92 3.64 -2.81
CA SER A 210 -18.83 3.13 -3.85
C SER A 210 -20.07 2.48 -3.22
N THR A 211 -21.20 2.70 -3.84
CA THR A 211 -22.50 2.13 -3.45
C THR A 211 -22.99 1.05 -4.41
N ASN A 212 -22.13 0.58 -5.31
CA ASN A 212 -22.45 -0.46 -6.30
C ASN A 212 -22.49 -1.86 -5.64
N ASN A 213 -23.43 -2.04 -4.70
CA ASN A 213 -23.61 -3.28 -3.95
C ASN A 213 -24.11 -4.45 -4.81
N GLU A 214 -24.78 -4.15 -5.93
CA GLU A 214 -25.39 -5.16 -6.83
C GLU A 214 -24.30 -5.92 -7.63
N ASN A 215 -23.19 -5.26 -7.94
CA ASN A 215 -22.07 -5.86 -8.66
C ASN A 215 -20.73 -5.52 -7.95
N PRO A 216 -20.45 -6.20 -6.83
CA PRO A 216 -19.28 -5.88 -6.00
C PRO A 216 -17.95 -5.92 -6.77
N GLU A 217 -17.75 -6.90 -7.63
CA GLU A 217 -16.50 -7.08 -8.39
C GLU A 217 -16.24 -5.93 -9.38
N ALA A 218 -17.30 -5.22 -9.82
CA ALA A 218 -17.20 -4.08 -10.72
C ALA A 218 -17.26 -2.73 -10.00
N ALA A 219 -17.33 -2.70 -8.68
CA ALA A 219 -17.52 -1.47 -7.90
C ALA A 219 -16.28 -0.57 -7.87
N SER A 220 -15.08 -1.16 -7.87
CA SER A 220 -13.83 -0.41 -8.01
C SER A 220 -13.42 -0.35 -9.47
N CYS A 221 -13.58 0.80 -10.11
CA CYS A 221 -13.30 1.05 -11.53
C CYS A 221 -12.48 2.34 -11.71
N PRO A 222 -11.20 2.35 -11.27
CA PRO A 222 -10.35 3.52 -11.39
C PRO A 222 -10.28 4.04 -12.83
N PHE A 223 -10.33 5.38 -12.99
CA PHE A 223 -10.30 6.11 -14.25
C PHE A 223 -11.49 5.91 -15.18
N ASP A 224 -12.41 4.99 -14.88
CA ASP A 224 -13.64 4.79 -15.66
C ASP A 224 -14.66 5.91 -15.41
N LYS A 225 -15.46 6.24 -16.43
CA LYS A 225 -16.50 7.26 -16.36
C LYS A 225 -17.56 6.98 -15.28
N LYS A 226 -17.80 5.69 -14.95
CA LYS A 226 -18.81 5.26 -13.99
C LYS A 226 -18.31 5.15 -12.55
N ARG A 227 -17.05 5.53 -12.28
CA ARG A 227 -16.50 5.52 -10.92
C ARG A 227 -17.35 6.38 -9.97
N ASP A 228 -17.70 5.84 -8.81
CA ASP A 228 -18.62 6.48 -7.85
C ASP A 228 -18.05 6.55 -6.42
N GLY A 229 -16.82 6.12 -6.20
CA GLY A 229 -16.18 6.08 -4.89
C GLY A 229 -15.23 4.89 -4.78
N PHE A 230 -14.40 4.87 -3.73
CA PHE A 230 -13.51 3.73 -3.52
C PHE A 230 -14.23 2.57 -2.82
N VAL A 231 -13.72 1.37 -2.99
CA VAL A 231 -14.11 0.21 -2.19
C VAL A 231 -13.07 0.00 -1.09
N MET A 232 -13.50 -0.05 0.17
CA MET A 232 -12.58 -0.31 1.29
C MET A 232 -11.98 -1.71 1.19
N GLY A 233 -10.67 -1.82 1.41
CA GLY A 233 -9.96 -3.09 1.52
C GLY A 233 -9.16 -3.19 2.82
N GLU A 234 -8.68 -4.39 3.12
CA GLU A 234 -7.80 -4.67 4.25
C GLU A 234 -6.60 -5.52 3.82
N GLY A 235 -5.52 -5.51 4.58
CA GLY A 235 -4.36 -6.33 4.32
C GLY A 235 -3.04 -5.71 4.79
N ALA A 236 -1.92 -6.20 4.28
CA ALA A 236 -0.59 -5.68 4.52
C ALA A 236 0.34 -5.93 3.32
N GLY A 237 1.29 -5.03 3.14
CA GLY A 237 2.42 -5.23 2.25
C GLY A 237 3.71 -4.82 2.95
N VAL A 238 4.63 -5.77 3.09
CA VAL A 238 5.94 -5.54 3.71
C VAL A 238 7.03 -5.99 2.76
N LEU A 239 8.04 -5.13 2.59
CA LEU A 239 9.25 -5.41 1.82
C LEU A 239 10.45 -5.57 2.75
N VAL A 240 11.41 -6.41 2.36
CA VAL A 240 12.77 -6.40 2.90
C VAL A 240 13.60 -5.46 2.04
N LEU A 241 14.03 -4.35 2.61
CA LEU A 241 14.97 -3.40 2.01
C LEU A 241 16.36 -3.67 2.57
N GLU A 242 17.36 -3.77 1.70
CA GLU A 242 18.74 -4.01 2.10
C GLU A 242 19.69 -3.03 1.43
N GLU A 243 20.75 -2.72 2.15
CA GLU A 243 21.92 -2.09 1.54
C GLU A 243 22.52 -3.04 0.49
N LEU A 244 22.87 -2.50 -0.68
CA LEU A 244 23.28 -3.30 -1.83
C LEU A 244 24.44 -4.26 -1.56
N GLU A 245 25.52 -3.78 -0.94
CA GLU A 245 26.69 -4.62 -0.68
C GLU A 245 26.41 -5.71 0.38
N HIS A 246 25.51 -5.39 1.36
CA HIS A 246 25.00 -6.38 2.31
C HIS A 246 24.22 -7.49 1.58
N ALA A 247 23.29 -7.13 0.69
CA ALA A 247 22.51 -8.07 -0.10
C ALA A 247 23.40 -8.96 -0.99
N LYS A 248 24.38 -8.37 -1.67
CA LYS A 248 25.35 -9.08 -2.51
C LYS A 248 26.22 -10.04 -1.69
N ALA A 249 26.71 -9.62 -0.53
CA ALA A 249 27.58 -10.43 0.33
C ALA A 249 26.91 -11.73 0.81
N ARG A 250 25.58 -11.71 1.03
CA ARG A 250 24.83 -12.90 1.40
C ARG A 250 24.23 -13.67 0.21
N GLY A 251 24.43 -13.18 -1.04
CA GLY A 251 23.90 -13.80 -2.26
C GLY A 251 22.38 -13.69 -2.37
N ALA A 252 21.80 -12.57 -1.91
CA ALA A 252 20.37 -12.32 -1.98
C ALA A 252 19.88 -12.26 -3.43
N HIS A 253 18.65 -12.72 -3.66
CA HIS A 253 17.92 -12.32 -4.85
C HIS A 253 17.54 -10.84 -4.75
N ILE A 254 17.75 -10.07 -5.81
CA ILE A 254 17.43 -8.65 -5.88
C ILE A 254 16.32 -8.46 -6.91
N TYR A 255 15.15 -8.05 -6.45
CA TYR A 255 13.99 -7.77 -7.30
C TYR A 255 14.15 -6.47 -8.09
N ALA A 256 14.54 -5.41 -7.39
CA ALA A 256 14.69 -4.07 -7.93
C ALA A 256 15.54 -3.20 -6.98
N GLU A 257 16.05 -2.09 -7.48
CA GLU A 257 16.63 -1.02 -6.66
C GLU A 257 15.54 0.00 -6.30
N LEU A 258 15.39 0.33 -5.03
CA LEU A 258 14.61 1.46 -4.58
C LEU A 258 15.47 2.72 -4.69
N ALA A 259 15.27 3.47 -5.78
CA ALA A 259 16.19 4.51 -6.20
C ALA A 259 15.78 5.92 -5.75
N GLY A 260 14.48 6.20 -5.62
CA GLY A 260 13.99 7.53 -5.28
C GLY A 260 12.76 7.55 -4.39
N PHE A 261 12.64 8.62 -3.62
CA PHE A 261 11.49 8.89 -2.76
C PHE A 261 11.30 10.40 -2.59
N ALA A 262 10.06 10.84 -2.65
CA ALA A 262 9.66 12.17 -2.25
C ALA A 262 8.31 12.17 -1.55
N MET A 263 8.07 13.21 -0.75
CA MET A 263 6.79 13.49 -0.11
C MET A 263 6.57 15.00 -0.01
N ASN A 264 5.31 15.42 -0.06
CA ASN A 264 4.90 16.79 0.19
C ASN A 264 3.45 16.84 0.73
N CYS A 265 2.87 18.02 0.80
CA CYS A 265 1.51 18.21 1.30
C CYS A 265 0.76 19.23 0.44
N ASP A 266 -0.49 18.93 0.08
CA ASP A 266 -1.38 19.84 -0.66
C ASP A 266 -1.69 21.13 0.09
N ALA A 267 -1.79 21.05 1.42
CA ALA A 267 -2.21 22.16 2.28
C ALA A 267 -3.53 22.82 1.81
N TYR A 268 -4.43 22.01 1.24
CA TYR A 268 -5.66 22.47 0.58
C TYR A 268 -6.92 22.14 1.38
N HIS A 269 -7.19 20.84 1.63
CA HIS A 269 -8.43 20.37 2.28
C HIS A 269 -8.18 19.10 3.07
N ILE A 270 -9.05 18.82 4.08
CA ILE A 270 -8.85 17.64 4.95
C ILE A 270 -9.02 16.29 4.23
N THR A 271 -9.79 16.23 3.13
CA THR A 271 -10.06 14.97 2.42
C THR A 271 -9.93 15.08 0.90
N ALA A 272 -10.15 16.26 0.31
CA ALA A 272 -10.06 16.44 -1.14
C ALA A 272 -8.61 16.73 -1.55
N PRO A 273 -8.11 16.11 -2.64
CA PRO A 273 -6.80 16.45 -3.20
C PRO A 273 -6.82 17.87 -3.81
N ASP A 274 -5.64 18.43 -4.01
CA ASP A 274 -5.46 19.69 -4.75
C ASP A 274 -6.00 19.53 -6.19
N PRO A 275 -7.06 20.28 -6.57
CA PRO A 275 -7.67 20.12 -7.88
C PRO A 275 -6.75 20.55 -9.04
N THR A 276 -5.71 21.33 -8.76
CA THR A 276 -4.76 21.76 -9.79
C THR A 276 -3.80 20.65 -10.19
N GLY A 277 -3.63 19.62 -9.37
CA GLY A 277 -2.64 18.56 -9.54
C GLY A 277 -1.18 19.04 -9.44
N GLU A 278 -0.93 20.29 -8.99
CA GLU A 278 0.44 20.85 -8.91
C GLU A 278 1.27 20.20 -7.82
N THR A 279 0.67 19.99 -6.65
CA THR A 279 1.38 19.43 -5.51
C THR A 279 1.72 17.96 -5.69
N PRO A 280 0.79 17.09 -6.14
CA PRO A 280 1.13 15.72 -6.53
C PRO A 280 2.18 15.67 -7.65
N ALA A 281 2.06 16.53 -8.68
CA ALA A 281 3.06 16.62 -9.75
C ALA A 281 4.45 16.95 -9.21
N ALA A 282 4.55 17.94 -8.30
CA ALA A 282 5.81 18.29 -7.66
C ALA A 282 6.41 17.13 -6.84
N CYS A 283 5.56 16.33 -6.16
CA CYS A 283 5.99 15.14 -5.42
C CYS A 283 6.58 14.09 -6.38
N ILE A 284 5.86 13.76 -7.45
CA ILE A 284 6.31 12.80 -8.47
C ILE A 284 7.63 13.25 -9.10
N ALA A 285 7.71 14.52 -9.55
CA ALA A 285 8.91 15.07 -10.15
C ALA A 285 10.12 15.00 -9.20
N ALA A 286 9.90 15.27 -7.91
CA ALA A 286 10.96 15.19 -6.90
C ALA A 286 11.43 13.75 -6.67
N ALA A 287 10.53 12.76 -6.68
CA ALA A 287 10.89 11.35 -6.55
C ALA A 287 11.69 10.85 -7.76
N VAL A 288 11.29 11.24 -8.98
CA VAL A 288 12.00 10.94 -10.24
C VAL A 288 13.40 11.56 -10.21
N ALA A 289 13.51 12.82 -9.79
CA ALA A 289 14.81 13.49 -9.65
C ALA A 289 15.71 12.84 -8.58
N ASP A 290 15.15 12.41 -7.43
CA ASP A 290 15.90 11.72 -6.38
C ASP A 290 16.43 10.36 -6.85
N ALA A 291 15.69 9.67 -7.73
CA ALA A 291 16.12 8.43 -8.38
C ALA A 291 17.23 8.63 -9.41
N GLY A 292 17.53 9.87 -9.78
CA GLY A 292 18.53 10.21 -10.80
C GLY A 292 18.13 9.76 -12.21
N VAL A 293 16.83 9.71 -12.51
CA VAL A 293 16.28 9.37 -13.82
C VAL A 293 15.54 10.59 -14.42
N LYS A 294 15.40 10.57 -15.72
CA LYS A 294 14.57 11.58 -16.43
C LYS A 294 13.12 11.12 -16.50
N PRO A 295 12.15 12.03 -16.62
CA PRO A 295 10.75 11.65 -16.81
C PRO A 295 10.53 10.67 -17.98
N GLU A 296 11.25 10.84 -19.08
CA GLU A 296 11.14 10.02 -20.29
C GLU A 296 11.69 8.59 -20.11
N GLU A 297 12.38 8.30 -19.01
CA GLU A 297 12.90 6.97 -18.69
C GLU A 297 11.91 6.13 -17.84
N VAL A 298 10.80 6.72 -17.38
CA VAL A 298 9.77 6.01 -16.64
C VAL A 298 8.90 5.20 -17.61
N ASP A 299 8.79 3.89 -17.38
CA ASP A 299 8.03 2.96 -18.22
C ASP A 299 6.62 2.69 -17.70
N TYR A 300 6.44 2.71 -16.37
CA TYR A 300 5.21 2.30 -15.70
C TYR A 300 4.92 3.12 -14.44
N ILE A 301 3.64 3.39 -14.20
CA ILE A 301 3.13 3.98 -12.96
C ILE A 301 2.09 3.06 -12.35
N ASN A 302 2.33 2.65 -11.10
CA ASN A 302 1.31 2.10 -10.22
C ASN A 302 0.63 3.27 -9.52
N ALA A 303 -0.53 3.65 -10.02
CA ALA A 303 -1.23 4.85 -9.59
C ALA A 303 -1.97 4.67 -8.27
N HIS A 304 -2.17 5.76 -7.56
CA HIS A 304 -3.09 5.78 -6.43
C HIS A 304 -4.49 5.33 -6.84
N GLY A 305 -5.05 5.86 -7.94
CA GLY A 305 -6.21 5.35 -8.68
C GLY A 305 -7.31 4.76 -7.82
N THR A 306 -8.02 5.60 -7.05
CA THR A 306 -8.96 5.14 -6.02
C THR A 306 -10.37 4.85 -6.52
N SER A 307 -10.67 5.08 -7.81
CA SER A 307 -12.04 5.03 -8.33
C SER A 307 -12.93 6.16 -7.77
N THR A 308 -12.30 7.25 -7.32
CA THR A 308 -13.01 8.47 -6.94
C THR A 308 -12.83 9.55 -8.01
N HIS A 309 -13.87 10.34 -8.22
CA HIS A 309 -13.89 11.31 -9.31
C HIS A 309 -12.69 12.28 -9.25
N ARG A 310 -12.47 12.90 -8.08
CA ARG A 310 -11.44 13.94 -7.91
C ARG A 310 -10.02 13.40 -7.91
N ASN A 311 -9.82 12.22 -7.30
CA ASN A 311 -8.48 11.65 -7.24
C ASN A 311 -7.97 11.26 -8.63
N ASP A 312 -8.76 10.46 -9.36
CA ASP A 312 -8.32 9.90 -10.64
C ASP A 312 -8.09 11.00 -11.69
N LEU A 313 -8.90 12.05 -11.64
CA LEU A 313 -8.70 13.25 -12.45
C LEU A 313 -7.42 14.01 -12.04
N GLY A 314 -7.25 14.28 -10.74
CA GLY A 314 -6.08 15.01 -10.21
C GLY A 314 -4.76 14.30 -10.52
N GLU A 315 -4.72 12.95 -10.40
CA GLU A 315 -3.57 12.16 -10.79
C GLU A 315 -3.27 12.25 -12.30
N THR A 316 -4.31 12.15 -13.14
CA THR A 316 -4.16 12.29 -14.59
C THR A 316 -3.56 13.65 -14.95
N ILE A 317 -4.03 14.72 -14.32
CA ILE A 317 -3.47 16.08 -14.49
C ILE A 317 -2.01 16.12 -14.02
N ALA A 318 -1.69 15.53 -12.87
CA ALA A 318 -0.34 15.49 -12.33
C ALA A 318 0.62 14.74 -13.27
N PHE A 319 0.21 13.58 -13.79
CA PHE A 319 1.01 12.82 -14.75
C PHE A 319 1.29 13.61 -16.03
N LYS A 320 0.28 14.26 -16.60
CA LYS A 320 0.48 15.13 -17.78
C LYS A 320 1.43 16.30 -17.50
N LYS A 321 1.37 16.89 -16.31
CA LYS A 321 2.29 17.98 -15.92
C LYS A 321 3.74 17.50 -15.79
N VAL A 322 3.99 16.32 -15.23
CA VAL A 322 5.35 15.80 -15.01
C VAL A 322 5.96 15.27 -16.29
N PHE A 323 5.19 14.48 -17.05
CA PHE A 323 5.70 13.69 -18.16
C PHE A 323 5.46 14.32 -19.54
N GLY A 324 4.63 15.39 -19.64
CA GLY A 324 4.33 16.06 -20.91
C GLY A 324 3.80 15.09 -21.96
N GLU A 325 4.38 15.10 -23.16
CA GLU A 325 3.99 14.17 -24.25
C GLU A 325 4.29 12.70 -23.88
N HIS A 326 5.31 12.43 -23.07
CA HIS A 326 5.64 11.08 -22.63
C HIS A 326 4.53 10.45 -21.75
N ALA A 327 3.65 11.25 -21.15
CA ALA A 327 2.49 10.74 -20.40
C ALA A 327 1.61 9.81 -21.25
N TYR A 328 1.55 9.99 -22.56
CA TYR A 328 0.78 9.18 -23.50
C TYR A 328 1.49 7.88 -23.93
N GLU A 329 2.78 7.72 -23.59
CA GLU A 329 3.58 6.52 -23.84
C GLU A 329 3.70 5.63 -22.59
N LEU A 330 3.37 6.19 -21.41
CA LEU A 330 3.36 5.48 -20.15
C LEU A 330 2.25 4.43 -20.10
N CYS A 331 2.54 3.33 -19.40
CA CYS A 331 1.52 2.43 -18.92
C CYS A 331 1.19 2.78 -17.47
N ILE A 332 -0.07 2.98 -17.16
CA ILE A 332 -0.55 3.34 -15.83
C ILE A 332 -1.55 2.27 -15.40
N SER A 333 -1.48 1.76 -14.17
CA SER A 333 -2.55 0.89 -13.67
C SER A 333 -2.80 1.08 -12.19
N SER A 334 -4.03 0.74 -11.75
CA SER A 334 -4.39 0.74 -10.34
C SER A 334 -4.83 -0.65 -9.89
N ASN A 335 -4.07 -1.23 -8.96
CA ASN A 335 -4.40 -2.50 -8.33
C ASN A 335 -5.67 -2.43 -7.48
N LYS A 336 -6.10 -1.22 -7.09
CA LYS A 336 -7.31 -1.00 -6.30
C LYS A 336 -8.58 -1.45 -7.05
N SER A 337 -8.51 -1.58 -8.36
CA SER A 337 -9.59 -2.20 -9.15
C SER A 337 -9.86 -3.65 -8.71
N MET A 338 -8.86 -4.35 -8.19
CA MET A 338 -8.93 -5.77 -7.81
C MET A 338 -9.01 -5.99 -6.30
N ILE A 339 -8.30 -5.17 -5.51
CA ILE A 339 -8.15 -5.39 -4.05
C ILE A 339 -8.93 -4.38 -3.22
N GLY A 340 -9.50 -3.34 -3.83
CA GLY A 340 -10.01 -2.18 -3.11
C GLY A 340 -8.89 -1.28 -2.58
N HIS A 341 -9.25 -0.27 -1.80
CA HIS A 341 -8.31 0.65 -1.19
C HIS A 341 -7.92 0.18 0.22
N LEU A 342 -6.69 -0.26 0.39
CA LEU A 342 -6.18 -0.80 1.66
C LEU A 342 -5.68 0.29 2.62
N LEU A 343 -6.04 1.56 2.39
CA LEU A 343 -5.68 2.71 3.24
C LEU A 343 -4.17 2.74 3.58
N GLY A 344 -3.80 2.62 4.86
CA GLY A 344 -2.40 2.64 5.28
C GLY A 344 -1.54 1.48 4.73
N ALA A 345 -2.15 0.37 4.34
CA ALA A 345 -1.46 -0.76 3.71
C ALA A 345 -1.23 -0.56 2.21
N ALA A 346 -1.96 0.37 1.55
CA ALA A 346 -1.99 0.53 0.10
C ALA A 346 -0.59 0.64 -0.50
N GLY A 347 0.21 1.60 -0.05
CA GLY A 347 1.55 1.83 -0.59
C GLY A 347 2.51 0.64 -0.43
N GLY A 348 2.36 -0.15 0.63
CA GLY A 348 3.15 -1.37 0.81
C GLY A 348 2.81 -2.45 -0.22
N VAL A 349 1.52 -2.70 -0.46
CA VAL A 349 1.06 -3.70 -1.44
C VAL A 349 1.34 -3.23 -2.87
N GLU A 350 1.15 -1.95 -3.16
CA GLU A 350 1.42 -1.35 -4.47
C GLU A 350 2.91 -1.32 -4.80
N ALA A 351 3.78 -1.07 -3.81
CA ALA A 351 5.22 -1.22 -3.98
C ALA A 351 5.61 -2.67 -4.34
N ILE A 352 5.00 -3.68 -3.69
CA ILE A 352 5.22 -5.10 -4.05
C ILE A 352 4.77 -5.35 -5.49
N ALA A 353 3.59 -4.89 -5.89
CA ALA A 353 3.10 -5.05 -7.26
C ALA A 353 4.04 -4.38 -8.29
N THR A 354 4.57 -3.19 -7.97
CA THR A 354 5.51 -2.44 -8.82
C THR A 354 6.84 -3.20 -8.97
N VAL A 355 7.38 -3.72 -7.89
CA VAL A 355 8.61 -4.52 -7.89
C VAL A 355 8.43 -5.81 -8.69
N MET A 356 7.30 -6.51 -8.51
CA MET A 356 6.96 -7.71 -9.28
C MET A 356 6.74 -7.41 -10.77
N THR A 357 6.26 -6.22 -11.11
CA THR A 357 6.13 -5.74 -12.50
C THR A 357 7.50 -5.63 -13.17
N ILE A 358 8.49 -5.03 -12.50
CA ILE A 358 9.86 -4.91 -12.98
C ILE A 358 10.50 -6.30 -13.15
N GLU A 359 10.32 -7.18 -12.19
CA GLU A 359 10.90 -8.54 -12.19
C GLU A 359 10.39 -9.40 -13.36
N ASN A 360 9.08 -9.31 -13.65
CA ASN A 360 8.43 -10.20 -14.60
C ASN A 360 8.23 -9.58 -16.00
N ASP A 361 8.48 -8.28 -16.17
CA ASP A 361 8.17 -7.54 -17.39
C ASP A 361 6.68 -7.70 -17.82
N ILE A 362 5.78 -7.73 -16.82
CA ILE A 362 4.33 -7.83 -16.99
C ILE A 362 3.65 -6.74 -16.16
N ILE A 363 2.88 -5.89 -16.79
CA ILE A 363 2.10 -4.82 -16.16
C ILE A 363 0.71 -5.34 -15.82
N PRO A 364 0.29 -5.36 -14.54
CA PRO A 364 -1.06 -5.75 -14.15
C PRO A 364 -2.11 -4.78 -14.70
N PRO A 365 -3.35 -5.25 -14.95
CA PRO A 365 -4.39 -4.40 -15.50
C PRO A 365 -5.04 -3.49 -14.45
N THR A 366 -5.68 -2.42 -14.92
CA THR A 366 -6.84 -1.82 -14.25
C THR A 366 -8.07 -2.52 -14.76
N ILE A 367 -8.71 -3.37 -13.94
CA ILE A 367 -9.95 -4.04 -14.34
C ILE A 367 -11.16 -3.10 -14.19
N ASN A 368 -12.27 -3.46 -14.79
CA ASN A 368 -13.52 -2.69 -14.78
C ASN A 368 -13.44 -1.35 -15.55
N TYR A 369 -12.43 -1.16 -16.37
CA TYR A 369 -12.32 0.02 -17.24
C TYR A 369 -13.06 -0.25 -18.56
N GLN A 370 -14.23 0.36 -18.72
CA GLN A 370 -15.12 0.14 -19.86
C GLN A 370 -15.35 1.41 -20.67
N ASP A 371 -15.63 2.50 -19.98
CA ASP A 371 -16.00 3.78 -20.59
C ASP A 371 -14.96 4.86 -20.26
N LYS A 372 -14.33 5.41 -21.30
CA LYS A 372 -13.40 6.55 -21.16
C LYS A 372 -14.13 7.79 -20.67
N ASP A 373 -13.56 8.48 -19.69
CA ASP A 373 -14.06 9.77 -19.22
C ASP A 373 -13.37 10.90 -19.96
N LEU A 374 -13.84 11.17 -21.18
CA LEU A 374 -13.28 12.22 -22.05
C LEU A 374 -14.01 13.56 -21.94
N ASP A 375 -15.15 13.58 -21.28
CA ASP A 375 -16.05 14.73 -21.20
C ASP A 375 -15.97 15.46 -19.86
N ASP A 376 -15.00 15.09 -18.98
CA ASP A 376 -14.82 15.77 -17.71
C ASP A 376 -14.47 17.24 -17.96
N LEU A 377 -15.17 18.14 -17.24
CA LEU A 377 -15.04 19.59 -17.42
C LEU A 377 -13.64 20.12 -17.04
N GLU A 378 -12.91 19.40 -16.21
CA GLU A 378 -11.58 19.76 -15.74
C GLU A 378 -10.47 19.11 -16.57
N GLY A 379 -10.82 18.21 -17.51
CA GLY A 379 -9.92 17.59 -18.47
C GLY A 379 -10.18 16.10 -18.72
N PRO A 380 -9.78 15.56 -19.87
CA PRO A 380 -10.05 14.19 -20.22
C PRO A 380 -9.12 13.21 -19.47
N LEU A 381 -9.67 12.07 -19.07
CA LEU A 381 -8.92 10.90 -18.61
C LEU A 381 -8.59 10.04 -19.85
N ASP A 382 -7.56 10.40 -20.59
CA ASP A 382 -7.23 9.89 -21.93
C ASP A 382 -5.88 9.17 -22.02
N LEU A 383 -5.22 8.91 -20.86
CA LEU A 383 -3.97 8.17 -20.79
C LEU A 383 -4.20 6.65 -20.95
N ASP A 384 -3.13 5.88 -21.00
CA ASP A 384 -3.19 4.42 -21.08
C ASP A 384 -3.22 3.79 -19.68
N TYR A 385 -4.41 3.47 -19.18
CA TYR A 385 -4.62 2.88 -17.86
C TYR A 385 -4.55 1.34 -17.86
N VAL A 386 -3.95 0.71 -18.86
CA VAL A 386 -3.82 -0.74 -19.04
C VAL A 386 -5.15 -1.46 -18.79
N PRO A 387 -6.15 -1.27 -19.66
CA PRO A 387 -7.52 -1.72 -19.39
C PRO A 387 -7.67 -3.24 -19.43
N ASN A 388 -8.22 -3.79 -18.36
CA ASN A 388 -8.79 -5.13 -18.20
C ASN A 388 -7.86 -6.34 -18.39
N GLU A 389 -6.79 -6.23 -19.16
CA GLU A 389 -5.85 -7.33 -19.43
C GLU A 389 -4.41 -6.91 -19.14
N ALA A 390 -3.66 -7.80 -18.50
CA ALA A 390 -2.25 -7.58 -18.23
C ALA A 390 -1.43 -7.46 -19.52
N ARG A 391 -0.40 -6.62 -19.50
CA ARG A 391 0.40 -6.30 -20.69
C ARG A 391 1.86 -6.71 -20.48
N LYS A 392 2.43 -7.47 -21.41
CA LYS A 392 3.87 -7.72 -21.46
C LYS A 392 4.57 -6.48 -22.01
N LYS A 393 5.46 -5.92 -21.23
CA LYS A 393 6.32 -4.76 -21.59
C LYS A 393 7.54 -4.79 -20.69
N VAL A 394 8.72 -4.61 -21.25
CA VAL A 394 9.95 -4.42 -20.46
C VAL A 394 9.81 -3.17 -19.63
N VAL A 395 10.04 -3.30 -18.32
CA VAL A 395 9.94 -2.20 -17.35
C VAL A 395 11.29 -2.05 -16.65
N ASN A 396 11.99 -0.96 -16.94
CA ASN A 396 13.28 -0.64 -16.33
C ASN A 396 13.14 0.35 -15.18
N VAL A 397 12.19 1.28 -15.29
CA VAL A 397 11.88 2.29 -14.28
C VAL A 397 10.38 2.32 -14.02
N ALA A 398 9.99 2.14 -12.78
CA ALA A 398 8.60 2.22 -12.37
C ALA A 398 8.42 3.13 -11.16
N LEU A 399 7.28 3.82 -11.12
CA LEU A 399 6.88 4.71 -10.04
C LEU A 399 5.63 4.16 -9.35
N SER A 400 5.52 4.31 -8.05
CA SER A 400 4.26 4.15 -7.30
C SER A 400 4.01 5.39 -6.48
N ASP A 401 2.80 5.93 -6.53
CA ASP A 401 2.39 7.11 -5.80
C ASP A 401 1.14 6.88 -4.96
N ASN A 402 1.03 7.64 -3.88
CA ASN A 402 -0.13 7.63 -3.00
C ASN A 402 -0.48 9.03 -2.52
N LEU A 403 -1.78 9.31 -2.54
CA LEU A 403 -2.37 10.54 -2.05
C LEU A 403 -3.25 10.22 -0.83
N GLY A 404 -2.97 10.87 0.30
CA GLY A 404 -3.66 10.60 1.57
C GLY A 404 -4.51 11.78 2.05
N PHE A 405 -5.56 11.48 2.80
CA PHE A 405 -6.30 12.49 3.53
C PHE A 405 -5.37 13.35 4.38
N GLY A 406 -5.66 14.66 4.46
CA GLY A 406 -4.74 15.66 5.02
C GLY A 406 -3.82 16.27 3.96
N GLY A 407 -3.94 15.84 2.68
CA GLY A 407 -3.12 16.31 1.57
C GLY A 407 -1.73 15.68 1.54
N HIS A 408 -1.54 14.52 2.14
CA HIS A 408 -0.26 13.80 2.12
C HIS A 408 -0.03 13.17 0.74
N ASN A 409 1.03 13.58 0.06
CA ASN A 409 1.51 12.96 -1.18
C ASN A 409 2.84 12.26 -0.93
N ALA A 410 2.99 11.05 -1.45
CA ALA A 410 4.23 10.29 -1.39
C ALA A 410 4.43 9.49 -2.68
N SER A 411 5.65 9.52 -3.22
CA SER A 411 6.02 8.81 -4.45
C SER A 411 7.35 8.11 -4.27
N ILE A 412 7.44 6.87 -4.74
CA ILE A 412 8.65 6.04 -4.74
C ILE A 412 8.97 5.59 -6.15
N VAL A 413 10.26 5.50 -6.47
CA VAL A 413 10.75 5.07 -7.77
C VAL A 413 11.64 3.85 -7.62
N PHE A 414 11.32 2.82 -8.36
CA PHE A 414 12.10 1.59 -8.48
C PHE A 414 12.77 1.50 -9.84
N LYS A 415 13.96 0.91 -9.87
CA LYS A 415 14.72 0.63 -11.09
C LYS A 415 15.04 -0.84 -11.18
N LYS A 416 15.01 -1.38 -12.39
CA LYS A 416 15.54 -2.72 -12.66
C LYS A 416 16.99 -2.77 -12.20
N TYR A 417 17.30 -3.76 -11.36
CA TYR A 417 18.65 -3.91 -10.87
C TYR A 417 19.56 -4.42 -11.99
N VAL A 418 20.69 -3.75 -12.14
CA VAL A 418 21.79 -4.14 -13.01
C VAL A 418 23.07 -4.11 -12.16
N ASP A 419 23.88 -5.21 -12.22
CA ASP A 419 25.13 -5.34 -11.48
C ASP A 419 26.17 -4.25 -11.80
#